data_19a3cb38e7a75c4b31e43cfb6f6ed3a7
#
_entry.id   19a3cb38e7a75c4b31e43cfb6f6ed3a7
#
_cell.length_a   1.000
_cell.length_b   1.000
_cell.length_c   1.000
_cell.angle_alpha   90.00
_cell.angle_beta   90.00
_cell.angle_gamma   90.00
#
_symmetry.space_group_name_H-M   'P 1'
#
loop_
_entity.id
_entity.type
_entity.pdbx_description
1 polymer ?
#
loop_
_entity_poly.entity_id
_entity_poly.type
_entity_poly.pdbx_seq_one_letter_code
_entity_poly.pdbx_strand_id
1 'polypeptide(L)'
;MFIEQPPEFVRKLYPGAIWRMDPNEKAVYLTFDDGPIPEVTPWVLELLDKHNIKATFFMVGDNIRKHPDVFQMVIDRGHRIGNHTFNHIRGFEYLSDNYLANTDKANELMKTDLFRPPHGHMRWGQYFVLKRRYKIVMWDLVTRDYSKKLRGP
;
A
#
# COMPACT_ATOMS: atom_id res chain seq x y z
N MET A 1 -8.24 20.22 2.31
CA MET A 1 -9.17 19.68 1.30
C MET A 1 -8.79 18.23 1.05
N PHE A 2 -9.65 17.30 1.36
CA PHE A 2 -9.38 15.87 1.13
C PHE A 2 -9.72 15.54 -0.33
N ILE A 3 -8.76 14.97 -1.05
CA ILE A 3 -8.93 14.56 -2.44
C ILE A 3 -9.20 13.06 -2.41
N GLU A 4 -10.46 12.66 -2.51
CA GLU A 4 -10.87 11.24 -2.55
C GLU A 4 -10.40 10.58 -3.85
N GLN A 5 -10.42 11.33 -4.94
CA GLN A 5 -9.89 10.90 -6.24
C GLN A 5 -8.81 11.88 -6.68
N PRO A 6 -7.54 11.43 -6.80
CA PRO A 6 -6.45 12.32 -7.23
C PRO A 6 -6.71 12.91 -8.61
N PRO A 7 -6.66 14.24 -8.76
CA PRO A 7 -6.84 14.88 -10.04
C PRO A 7 -5.69 14.54 -11.01
N GLU A 8 -5.93 14.71 -12.30
CA GLU A 8 -4.99 14.28 -13.33
C GLU A 8 -3.59 14.92 -13.20
N PHE A 9 -3.50 16.19 -12.79
CA PHE A 9 -2.21 16.85 -12.59
C PHE A 9 -1.38 16.21 -11.47
N VAL A 10 -2.01 15.66 -10.40
CA VAL A 10 -1.32 14.92 -9.34
C VAL A 10 -0.81 13.58 -9.88
N ARG A 11 -1.60 12.92 -10.72
CA ARG A 11 -1.18 11.65 -11.35
C ARG A 11 0.04 11.84 -12.24
N LYS A 12 0.15 12.99 -12.91
CA LYS A 12 1.32 13.35 -13.77
C LYS A 12 2.62 13.59 -12.98
N LEU A 13 2.56 13.81 -11.66
CA LEU A 13 3.77 13.96 -10.84
C LEU A 13 4.61 12.67 -10.76
N TYR A 14 3.97 11.51 -10.92
CA TYR A 14 4.63 10.21 -10.90
C TYR A 14 4.34 9.41 -12.19
N PRO A 15 5.00 9.76 -13.31
CA PRO A 15 4.72 9.21 -14.63
C PRO A 15 5.09 7.72 -14.70
N GLY A 16 4.10 6.86 -14.93
CA GLY A 16 4.25 5.41 -14.96
C GLY A 16 3.97 4.72 -13.62
N ALA A 17 3.53 5.46 -12.58
CA ALA A 17 2.87 4.86 -11.43
C ALA A 17 1.46 4.39 -11.82
N ILE A 18 1.02 3.29 -11.22
CA ILE A 18 -0.28 2.70 -11.48
C ILE A 18 -1.31 3.40 -10.58
N TRP A 19 -2.12 4.28 -11.14
CA TRP A 19 -3.20 4.97 -10.46
C TRP A 19 -4.55 4.31 -10.70
N ARG A 20 -4.70 3.70 -11.87
CA ARG A 20 -5.93 3.07 -12.35
C ARG A 20 -5.55 1.91 -13.26
N MET A 21 -6.33 0.85 -13.20
CA MET A 21 -6.25 -0.28 -14.13
C MET A 21 -7.03 0.04 -15.42
N ASP A 22 -7.11 -0.90 -16.35
CA ASP A 22 -7.81 -0.70 -17.61
C ASP A 22 -9.28 -0.31 -17.36
N PRO A 23 -9.74 0.85 -17.83
CA PRO A 23 -11.13 1.30 -17.62
C PRO A 23 -12.17 0.45 -18.37
N ASN A 24 -11.75 -0.35 -19.35
CA ASN A 24 -12.63 -1.27 -20.07
C ASN A 24 -12.88 -2.57 -19.30
N GLU A 25 -12.06 -2.87 -18.31
CA GLU A 25 -12.23 -4.00 -17.42
C GLU A 25 -13.25 -3.64 -16.33
N LYS A 26 -14.35 -4.38 -16.25
CA LYS A 26 -15.37 -4.21 -15.20
C LYS A 26 -14.90 -4.86 -13.89
N ALA A 27 -13.81 -4.37 -13.34
CA ALA A 27 -13.19 -4.88 -12.13
C ALA A 27 -12.86 -3.76 -11.14
N VAL A 28 -12.93 -4.09 -9.85
CA VAL A 28 -12.44 -3.24 -8.75
C VAL A 28 -11.29 -3.96 -8.07
N TYR A 29 -10.17 -3.27 -7.91
CA TYR A 29 -8.97 -3.78 -7.25
C TYR A 29 -8.90 -3.23 -5.83
N LEU A 30 -9.22 -4.06 -4.85
CA LEU A 30 -9.17 -3.69 -3.44
C LEU A 30 -7.72 -3.69 -2.94
N THR A 31 -7.35 -2.61 -2.25
CA THR A 31 -6.06 -2.49 -1.59
C THR A 31 -6.23 -2.02 -0.15
N PHE A 32 -5.41 -2.55 0.74
CA PHE A 32 -5.37 -2.19 2.16
C PHE A 32 -3.94 -1.77 2.52
N ASP A 33 -3.81 -0.68 3.26
CA ASP A 33 -2.53 -0.12 3.68
C ASP A 33 -2.32 -0.32 5.19
N ASP A 34 -1.10 -0.08 5.67
CA ASP A 34 -0.67 0.00 7.08
C ASP A 34 -0.61 -1.31 7.89
N GLY A 35 -1.17 -2.40 7.39
CA GLY A 35 -1.13 -3.71 8.09
C GLY A 35 0.29 -4.32 8.23
N PRO A 36 0.39 -5.52 8.80
CA PRO A 36 -0.67 -6.26 9.48
C PRO A 36 -1.03 -5.66 10.85
N ILE A 37 -2.33 -5.66 11.18
CA ILE A 37 -2.88 -5.19 12.45
C ILE A 37 -3.70 -6.34 13.06
N PRO A 38 -3.33 -6.89 14.23
CA PRO A 38 -3.96 -8.09 14.80
C PRO A 38 -5.47 -7.94 15.02
N GLU A 39 -5.94 -6.75 15.38
CA GLU A 39 -7.35 -6.48 15.68
C GLU A 39 -8.21 -6.34 14.42
N VAL A 40 -7.58 -6.02 13.27
CA VAL A 40 -8.30 -5.66 12.05
C VAL A 40 -8.04 -6.65 10.92
N THR A 41 -6.78 -6.99 10.68
CA THR A 41 -6.39 -7.79 9.50
C THR A 41 -7.08 -9.15 9.44
N PRO A 42 -7.18 -9.95 10.53
CA PRO A 42 -7.89 -11.23 10.49
C PRO A 42 -9.37 -11.07 10.11
N TRP A 43 -10.05 -10.06 10.65
CA TRP A 43 -11.45 -9.77 10.33
C TRP A 43 -11.64 -9.41 8.85
N VAL A 44 -10.74 -8.57 8.30
CA VAL A 44 -10.76 -8.23 6.86
C VAL A 44 -10.58 -9.49 6.01
N LEU A 45 -9.64 -10.36 6.39
CA LEU A 45 -9.38 -11.61 5.67
C LEU A 45 -10.61 -12.54 5.68
N GLU A 46 -11.30 -12.69 6.81
CA GLU A 46 -12.54 -13.47 6.89
C GLU A 46 -13.64 -12.91 5.99
N LEU A 47 -13.78 -11.59 5.94
CA LEU A 47 -14.74 -10.92 5.08
C LEU A 47 -14.42 -11.14 3.59
N LEU A 48 -13.15 -11.04 3.20
CA LEU A 48 -12.71 -11.30 1.82
C LEU A 48 -12.93 -12.76 1.42
N ASP A 49 -12.64 -13.70 2.31
CA ASP A 49 -12.88 -15.13 2.06
C ASP A 49 -14.36 -15.44 1.91
N LYS A 50 -15.23 -14.86 2.75
CA LYS A 50 -16.70 -15.01 2.64
C LYS A 50 -17.23 -14.62 1.27
N HIS A 51 -16.60 -13.64 0.63
CA HIS A 51 -17.00 -13.15 -0.69
C HIS A 51 -16.13 -13.69 -1.84
N ASN A 52 -15.20 -14.59 -1.55
CA ASN A 52 -14.23 -15.13 -2.52
C ASN A 52 -13.46 -14.03 -3.26
N ILE A 53 -13.02 -12.99 -2.52
CA ILE A 53 -12.30 -11.83 -3.05
C ILE A 53 -10.84 -11.93 -2.67
N LYS A 54 -9.94 -11.65 -3.63
CA LYS A 54 -8.52 -11.45 -3.37
C LYS A 54 -8.19 -9.95 -3.45
N ALA A 55 -7.27 -9.52 -2.59
CA ALA A 55 -6.87 -8.12 -2.46
C ALA A 55 -5.35 -7.98 -2.41
N THR A 56 -4.87 -6.74 -2.46
CA THR A 56 -3.46 -6.41 -2.25
C THR A 56 -3.31 -5.66 -0.93
N PHE A 57 -2.36 -6.09 -0.10
CA PHE A 57 -2.05 -5.48 1.19
C PHE A 57 -0.67 -4.82 1.11
N PHE A 58 -0.62 -3.50 1.21
CA PHE A 58 0.62 -2.73 1.33
C PHE A 58 0.98 -2.62 2.81
N MET A 59 1.99 -3.40 3.21
CA MET A 59 2.28 -3.62 4.62
C MET A 59 3.52 -2.87 5.09
N VAL A 60 3.50 -2.49 6.36
CA VAL A 60 4.59 -1.83 7.07
C VAL A 60 5.51 -2.88 7.67
N GLY A 61 6.80 -2.80 7.37
CA GLY A 61 7.77 -3.82 7.79
C GLY A 61 7.87 -4.01 9.30
N ASP A 62 7.77 -2.93 10.09
CA ASP A 62 7.80 -3.01 11.54
C ASP A 62 6.56 -3.74 12.11
N ASN A 63 5.40 -3.60 11.46
CA ASN A 63 4.21 -4.35 11.82
C ASN A 63 4.36 -5.85 11.50
N ILE A 64 4.99 -6.19 10.37
CA ILE A 64 5.31 -7.59 10.03
C ILE A 64 6.25 -8.18 11.08
N ARG A 65 7.29 -7.45 11.48
CA ARG A 65 8.24 -7.88 12.51
C ARG A 65 7.55 -8.17 13.85
N LYS A 66 6.55 -7.35 14.21
CA LYS A 66 5.78 -7.48 15.45
C LYS A 66 4.72 -8.58 15.39
N HIS A 67 4.14 -8.81 14.21
CA HIS A 67 2.99 -9.69 13.99
C HIS A 67 3.21 -10.61 12.78
N PRO A 68 4.27 -11.46 12.83
CA PRO A 68 4.62 -12.34 11.70
C PRO A 68 3.55 -13.40 11.43
N ASP A 69 2.82 -13.81 12.45
CA ASP A 69 1.69 -14.74 12.37
C ASP A 69 0.53 -14.15 11.55
N VAL A 70 0.17 -12.88 11.79
CA VAL A 70 -0.88 -12.19 11.02
C VAL A 70 -0.43 -11.94 9.58
N PHE A 71 0.85 -11.63 9.36
CA PHE A 71 1.42 -11.52 8.03
C PHE A 71 1.31 -12.85 7.26
N GLN A 72 1.65 -13.96 7.92
CA GLN A 72 1.55 -15.29 7.32
C GLN A 72 0.10 -15.64 6.93
N MET A 73 -0.89 -15.26 7.77
CA MET A 73 -2.31 -15.46 7.44
C MET A 73 -2.71 -14.79 6.12
N VAL A 74 -2.17 -13.60 5.81
CA VAL A 74 -2.45 -12.90 4.55
C VAL A 74 -1.90 -13.67 3.35
N ILE A 75 -0.68 -14.20 3.48
CA ILE A 75 -0.02 -15.02 2.44
C ILE A 75 -0.78 -16.32 2.22
N ASP A 76 -1.10 -17.06 3.30
CA ASP A 76 -1.75 -18.37 3.24
C ASP A 76 -3.13 -18.30 2.58
N ARG A 77 -3.81 -17.17 2.72
CA ARG A 77 -5.10 -16.92 2.07
C ARG A 77 -4.97 -16.41 0.63
N GLY A 78 -3.76 -16.36 0.09
CA GLY A 78 -3.49 -16.06 -1.34
C GLY A 78 -3.68 -14.61 -1.75
N HIS A 79 -3.54 -13.67 -0.79
CA HIS A 79 -3.54 -12.23 -1.10
C HIS A 79 -2.18 -11.76 -1.60
N ARG A 80 -2.17 -10.65 -2.32
CA ARG A 80 -0.94 -10.02 -2.79
C ARG A 80 -0.34 -9.13 -1.70
N ILE A 81 0.98 -9.15 -1.56
CA ILE A 81 1.72 -8.28 -0.64
C ILE A 81 2.40 -7.17 -1.44
N GLY A 82 2.36 -5.95 -0.90
CA GLY A 82 3.13 -4.79 -1.37
C GLY A 82 3.89 -4.16 -0.22
N ASN A 83 4.97 -3.47 -0.55
CA ASN A 83 5.85 -2.78 0.39
C ASN A 83 5.31 -1.38 0.69
N HIS A 84 5.17 -1.03 1.98
CA HIS A 84 4.74 0.28 2.45
C HIS A 84 5.77 0.92 3.39
N THR A 85 7.07 0.71 3.11
CA THR A 85 8.25 1.03 3.92
C THR A 85 8.33 0.25 5.24
N PHE A 86 9.47 0.33 5.93
CA PHE A 86 9.62 -0.38 7.21
C PHE A 86 8.96 0.36 8.38
N ASN A 87 9.10 1.70 8.44
CA ASN A 87 8.59 2.52 9.54
C ASN A 87 7.47 3.48 9.11
N HIS A 88 6.80 3.23 7.99
CA HIS A 88 5.73 4.11 7.46
C HIS A 88 6.18 5.58 7.31
N ILE A 89 7.39 5.79 6.78
CA ILE A 89 8.00 7.12 6.67
C ILE A 89 7.56 7.86 5.41
N ARG A 90 7.43 9.18 5.52
CA ARG A 90 7.08 10.08 4.41
C ARG A 90 8.32 10.42 3.59
N GLY A 91 8.27 10.23 2.27
CA GLY A 91 9.42 10.47 1.41
C GLY A 91 9.97 11.90 1.48
N PHE A 92 9.12 12.92 1.63
CA PHE A 92 9.55 14.32 1.71
C PHE A 92 10.31 14.67 3.00
N GLU A 93 10.08 13.94 4.08
CA GLU A 93 10.68 14.20 5.39
C GLU A 93 12.07 13.56 5.54
N TYR A 94 12.46 12.67 4.64
CA TYR A 94 13.70 11.91 4.73
C TYR A 94 14.61 12.14 3.53
N LEU A 95 15.93 12.07 3.78
CA LEU A 95 16.91 11.99 2.70
C LEU A 95 16.68 10.72 1.87
N SER A 96 17.02 10.79 0.59
CA SER A 96 16.72 9.69 -0.34
C SER A 96 17.35 8.37 0.11
N ASP A 97 18.61 8.37 0.55
CA ASP A 97 19.30 7.16 0.99
C ASP A 97 18.60 6.50 2.19
N ASN A 98 18.17 7.31 3.17
CA ASN A 98 17.44 6.79 4.34
C ASN A 98 16.08 6.22 3.96
N TYR A 99 15.38 6.87 3.03
CA TYR A 99 14.08 6.38 2.55
C TYR A 99 14.23 5.07 1.78
N LEU A 100 15.22 4.98 0.89
CA LEU A 100 15.50 3.77 0.12
C LEU A 100 15.95 2.62 1.04
N ALA A 101 16.85 2.88 1.99
CA ALA A 101 17.27 1.88 2.97
C ALA A 101 16.10 1.36 3.83
N ASN A 102 15.17 2.24 4.22
CA ASN A 102 13.97 1.86 4.95
C ASN A 102 13.03 0.99 4.10
N THR A 103 12.91 1.30 2.81
CA THR A 103 12.15 0.49 1.85
C THR A 103 12.79 -0.87 1.61
N ASP A 104 14.11 -0.92 1.45
CA ASP A 104 14.86 -2.16 1.25
C ASP A 104 14.76 -3.07 2.48
N LYS A 105 14.90 -2.52 3.68
CA LYS A 105 14.70 -3.24 4.95
C LYS A 105 13.32 -3.91 5.04
N ALA A 106 12.27 -3.21 4.61
CA ALA A 106 10.94 -3.81 4.55
C ALA A 106 10.87 -4.96 3.55
N ASN A 107 11.53 -4.82 2.40
CA ASN A 107 11.48 -5.81 1.34
C ASN A 107 12.26 -7.10 1.67
N GLU A 108 13.18 -7.07 2.61
CA GLU A 108 13.81 -8.28 3.15
C GLU A 108 12.78 -9.25 3.74
N LEU A 109 11.70 -8.70 4.32
CA LEU A 109 10.61 -9.48 4.90
C LEU A 109 9.55 -9.88 3.87
N MET A 110 9.26 -9.01 2.90
CA MET A 110 8.11 -9.15 2.00
C MET A 110 8.47 -9.82 0.67
N LYS A 111 9.67 -9.57 0.14
CA LYS A 111 10.17 -10.04 -1.16
C LYS A 111 9.17 -9.80 -2.29
N THR A 112 8.66 -8.56 -2.39
CA THR A 112 7.64 -8.14 -3.35
C THR A 112 8.19 -7.19 -4.40
N ASP A 113 7.54 -7.14 -5.57
CA ASP A 113 7.76 -6.18 -6.65
C ASP A 113 6.76 -5.00 -6.63
N LEU A 114 5.86 -4.95 -5.64
CA LEU A 114 4.88 -3.89 -5.48
C LEU A 114 5.30 -2.92 -4.38
N PHE A 115 5.14 -1.63 -4.63
CA PHE A 115 5.42 -0.58 -3.66
C PHE A 115 4.33 0.49 -3.69
N ARG A 116 3.92 0.94 -2.51
CA ARG A 116 3.09 2.15 -2.34
C ARG A 116 3.76 3.07 -1.34
N PRO A 117 4.04 4.34 -1.70
CA PRO A 117 4.63 5.28 -0.76
C PRO A 117 3.63 5.67 0.32
N PRO A 118 4.01 5.69 1.61
CA PRO A 118 3.17 6.23 2.67
C PRO A 118 2.68 7.63 2.33
N HIS A 119 1.40 7.88 2.55
CA HIS A 119 0.70 9.14 2.21
C HIS A 119 0.73 9.53 0.72
N GLY A 120 1.22 8.68 -0.17
CA GLY A 120 1.38 8.99 -1.59
C GLY A 120 2.54 9.96 -1.91
N HIS A 121 3.47 10.17 -0.99
CA HIS A 121 4.50 11.20 -1.10
C HIS A 121 5.90 10.63 -1.24
N MET A 122 6.57 11.00 -2.35
CA MET A 122 7.99 10.71 -2.59
C MET A 122 8.67 11.94 -3.23
N ARG A 123 9.96 12.11 -2.97
CA ARG A 123 10.82 12.98 -3.77
C ARG A 123 11.06 12.31 -5.13
N TRP A 124 11.24 13.09 -6.17
CA TRP A 124 11.49 12.55 -7.52
C TRP A 124 12.71 11.64 -7.58
N GLY A 125 13.80 11.97 -6.88
CA GLY A 125 14.97 11.10 -6.79
C GLY A 125 14.62 9.72 -6.23
N GLN A 126 13.83 9.65 -5.16
CA GLN A 126 13.35 8.40 -4.58
C GLN A 126 12.46 7.65 -5.58
N TYR A 127 11.53 8.35 -6.22
CA TYR A 127 10.61 7.78 -7.19
C TYR A 127 11.35 7.12 -8.36
N PHE A 128 12.31 7.82 -8.99
CA PHE A 128 13.04 7.27 -10.14
C PHE A 128 13.90 6.05 -9.80
N VAL A 129 14.43 5.96 -8.59
CA VAL A 129 15.14 4.77 -8.12
C VAL A 129 14.17 3.61 -7.87
N LEU A 130 13.10 3.86 -7.11
CA LEU A 130 12.12 2.82 -6.75
C LEU A 130 11.36 2.28 -7.98
N LYS A 131 11.01 3.12 -8.93
CA LYS A 131 10.35 2.74 -10.17
C LYS A 131 11.13 1.69 -11.01
N ARG A 132 12.45 1.62 -10.84
CA ARG A 132 13.29 0.61 -11.52
C ARG A 132 13.21 -0.76 -10.86
N ARG A 133 12.79 -0.82 -9.60
CA ARG A 133 12.77 -2.04 -8.77
C ARG A 133 11.34 -2.52 -8.51
N TYR A 134 10.39 -1.58 -8.47
CA TYR A 134 9.01 -1.83 -8.08
C TYR A 134 8.01 -1.30 -9.10
N LYS A 135 6.88 -1.94 -9.18
CA LYS A 135 5.66 -1.35 -9.71
C LYS A 135 5.09 -0.43 -8.64
N ILE A 136 5.12 0.88 -8.88
CA ILE A 136 4.58 1.87 -7.95
C ILE A 136 3.07 1.91 -8.10
N VAL A 137 2.35 1.49 -7.07
CA VAL A 137 0.88 1.44 -7.08
C VAL A 137 0.33 2.53 -6.19
N MET A 138 -0.39 3.44 -6.78
CA MET A 138 -1.11 4.51 -6.09
C MET A 138 -2.58 4.10 -5.90
N TRP A 139 -3.52 5.02 -5.94
CA TRP A 139 -4.95 4.74 -5.82
C TRP A 139 -5.77 5.61 -6.77
N ASP A 140 -6.87 5.07 -7.23
CA ASP A 140 -7.86 5.82 -8.01
C ASP A 140 -8.89 6.49 -7.08
N LEU A 141 -9.30 5.77 -6.05
CA LEU A 141 -10.29 6.22 -5.06
C LEU A 141 -9.85 5.82 -3.64
N VAL A 142 -9.99 6.75 -2.69
CA VAL A 142 -9.82 6.51 -1.25
C VAL A 142 -11.18 6.46 -0.58
N THR A 143 -11.49 5.37 0.12
CA THR A 143 -12.78 5.16 0.81
C THR A 143 -12.92 5.98 2.09
N ARG A 144 -11.80 6.48 2.65
CA ARG A 144 -11.76 7.26 3.92
C ARG A 144 -12.28 6.50 5.14
N ASP A 145 -12.16 5.18 5.13
CA ASP A 145 -12.53 4.29 6.24
C ASP A 145 -11.84 4.63 7.59
N TYR A 146 -10.68 5.28 7.53
CA TYR A 146 -9.99 5.83 8.72
C TYR A 146 -10.71 7.04 9.35
N SER A 147 -11.67 7.67 8.67
CA SER A 147 -12.37 8.86 9.16
C SER A 147 -13.43 8.49 10.19
N LYS A 148 -13.28 9.01 11.43
CA LYS A 148 -14.27 8.80 12.50
C LYS A 148 -15.69 9.29 12.12
N LYS A 149 -15.80 10.26 11.19
CA LYS A 149 -17.08 10.79 10.71
C LYS A 149 -17.84 9.84 9.78
N LEU A 150 -17.14 8.87 9.17
CA LEU A 150 -17.72 7.90 8.24
C LEU A 150 -17.88 6.51 8.85
N ARG A 151 -17.41 6.30 10.07
CA ARG A 151 -17.71 5.09 10.82
C ARG A 151 -19.19 5.15 11.18
N GLY A 152 -19.98 4.24 10.64
CA GLY A 152 -21.38 4.07 11.03
C GLY A 152 -21.51 3.75 12.53
N PRO A 153 -22.74 3.80 13.08
CA PRO A 153 -23.01 3.47 14.47
C PRO A 153 -22.60 2.04 14.78
#